data_d8eba6f462a331042e1926d7dce5d659
#
_entry.id   d8eba6f462a331042e1926d7dce5d659
#
_cell.length_a   1.000
_cell.length_b   1.000
_cell.length_c   1.000
_cell.angle_alpha   90.00
_cell.angle_beta   90.00
_cell.angle_gamma   90.00
#
_symmetry.space_group_name_H-M   'P 1'
#
loop_
_entity.id
_entity.type
_entity.pdbx_description
1 polymer ?
#
loop_
_entity_poly.entity_id
_entity_poly.type
_entity_poly.pdbx_seq_one_letter_code
_entity_poly.pdbx_strand_id
1 'polypeptide(L)'
;LTRICITAGTPGPPERXKNGPEARGEMKVYLDGRILDAEEACXPLNDRGVLFGDGLFETIRAYRGSPFRLDRHLARLREGCRVLRISGIPGNDEIEEAIHALYRENVGEGDAYVRLTVTGGDFDGTRNLTRSSAPRFFIMVKPLEGYPPEFYGRGVRVTVSSVRRNSRSPLSRIKTNNYLEPLYAKQEAADRGYDDALFLNTEGYLAEGSTSNLFLVSGGTVKTPHADCGILPGITREAVLELCAELGLPAEEGFYALEDLKAAEEAFLTMTTGEIIPIREVDGFRLSGPCPGAVTSRLMRAYRDLVETEISA
;
A
#
# COMPACT_ATOMS: atom_id res chain seq x y z
N LEU A 1 -7.36 -15.82 -29.58
CA LEU A 1 -7.05 -14.96 -28.40
C LEU A 1 -7.96 -15.36 -27.24
N THR A 2 -7.43 -16.17 -26.32
CA THR A 2 -8.17 -16.64 -25.14
C THR A 2 -8.12 -15.57 -24.06
N ARG A 3 -9.27 -15.14 -23.57
CA ARG A 3 -9.39 -14.12 -22.51
C ARG A 3 -9.59 -14.78 -21.15
N ILE A 4 -8.96 -14.26 -20.11
CA ILE A 4 -9.34 -14.62 -18.75
C ILE A 4 -10.57 -13.77 -18.42
N CYS A 5 -11.73 -14.41 -18.45
CA CYS A 5 -12.92 -13.85 -17.84
C CYS A 5 -12.95 -14.36 -16.40
N ILE A 6 -13.07 -13.50 -15.43
CA ILE A 6 -13.36 -13.93 -14.07
C ILE A 6 -14.86 -14.26 -14.06
N THR A 7 -15.18 -15.46 -14.56
CA THR A 7 -16.56 -15.95 -14.44
C THR A 7 -16.72 -16.58 -13.06
N ALA A 8 -17.75 -16.21 -12.35
CA ALA A 8 -18.19 -16.86 -11.14
C ALA A 8 -18.63 -18.29 -11.48
N GLY A 9 -17.70 -19.24 -11.40
CA GLY A 9 -17.98 -20.63 -11.77
C GLY A 9 -16.99 -21.64 -11.25
N THR A 10 -16.60 -21.53 -9.99
CA THR A 10 -15.98 -22.62 -9.24
C THR A 10 -16.93 -22.99 -8.11
N PRO A 11 -17.07 -24.29 -7.78
CA PRO A 11 -17.86 -24.67 -6.60
C PRO A 11 -17.20 -24.00 -5.38
N GLY A 12 -17.99 -23.12 -4.74
CA GLY A 12 -17.51 -22.29 -3.64
C GLY A 12 -17.21 -23.08 -2.38
N PRO A 13 -16.47 -22.50 -1.47
CA PRO A 13 -16.34 -23.05 -0.13
C PRO A 13 -17.74 -23.11 0.56
N PRO A 14 -17.91 -23.93 1.59
CA PRO A 14 -19.22 -24.16 2.22
C PRO A 14 -19.90 -22.85 2.62
N GLU A 15 -21.21 -22.82 2.43
CA GLU A 15 -22.09 -21.65 2.59
C GLU A 15 -21.83 -20.87 3.88
N ARG A 16 -21.38 -19.62 3.69
CA ARG A 16 -21.48 -18.65 4.77
C ARG A 16 -22.88 -18.05 4.71
N UNK A 17 -23.48 -18.04 5.65
CA UNK A 17 -24.57 -17.66 5.74
C UNK A 17 -24.85 -16.51 5.18
N LYS A 18 -25.70 -16.54 4.58
CA LYS A 18 -26.28 -15.38 3.93
C LYS A 18 -27.04 -14.50 4.93
N ASN A 19 -26.30 -13.72 5.68
CA ASN A 19 -26.88 -12.59 6.39
C ASN A 19 -26.11 -11.35 5.98
N GLY A 20 -26.40 -10.84 4.79
CA GLY A 20 -25.87 -9.57 4.29
C GLY A 20 -27.01 -8.73 3.73
N PRO A 21 -26.88 -7.42 3.72
CA PRO A 21 -27.93 -6.52 3.23
C PRO A 21 -28.25 -6.79 1.76
N GLU A 22 -29.47 -6.53 1.42
CA GLU A 22 -30.07 -6.69 0.07
C GLU A 22 -29.18 -6.19 -1.05
N ALA A 23 -29.23 -6.90 -2.18
CA ALA A 23 -28.49 -6.75 -3.41
C ALA A 23 -27.89 -5.35 -3.65
N ARG A 24 -26.59 -5.18 -3.32
CA ARG A 24 -25.81 -4.11 -3.94
C ARG A 24 -25.70 -4.48 -5.42
N GLY A 25 -25.90 -3.52 -6.29
CA GLY A 25 -25.68 -3.69 -7.72
C GLY A 25 -24.31 -4.30 -8.01
N GLU A 26 -24.15 -4.94 -9.14
CA GLU A 26 -22.88 -5.57 -9.52
C GLU A 26 -21.75 -4.54 -9.49
N MET A 27 -20.60 -4.94 -8.90
CA MET A 27 -19.45 -4.04 -8.74
C MET A 27 -18.98 -3.51 -10.10
N LYS A 28 -18.78 -2.20 -10.20
CA LYS A 28 -18.24 -1.57 -11.42
C LYS A 28 -16.73 -1.40 -11.30
N VAL A 29 -16.04 -1.46 -12.44
CA VAL A 29 -14.60 -1.18 -12.54
C VAL A 29 -14.35 -0.30 -13.77
N TYR A 30 -13.27 0.49 -13.70
CA TYR A 30 -12.78 1.21 -14.89
C TYR A 30 -11.71 0.34 -15.54
N LEU A 31 -11.79 0.15 -16.83
CA LEU A 31 -10.79 -0.59 -17.64
C LEU A 31 -10.60 0.12 -18.98
N ASP A 32 -9.39 0.62 -19.21
CA ASP A 32 -8.97 1.19 -20.49
C ASP A 32 -9.99 2.18 -21.07
N GLY A 33 -10.40 3.19 -20.28
CA GLY A 33 -11.30 4.26 -20.72
C GLY A 33 -12.79 3.98 -20.54
N ARG A 34 -13.17 2.82 -19.99
CA ARG A 34 -14.59 2.47 -19.85
C ARG A 34 -14.92 1.97 -18.44
N ILE A 35 -16.10 2.34 -17.94
CA ILE A 35 -16.65 1.78 -16.71
C ILE A 35 -17.54 0.59 -17.12
N LEU A 36 -17.26 -0.58 -16.56
CA LEU A 36 -17.87 -1.86 -16.92
C LEU A 36 -18.31 -2.58 -15.64
N ASP A 37 -19.20 -3.54 -15.78
CA ASP A 37 -19.43 -4.50 -14.70
C ASP A 37 -18.16 -5.34 -14.53
N ALA A 38 -17.82 -5.63 -13.26
CA ALA A 38 -16.59 -6.36 -12.97
C ALA A 38 -16.54 -7.73 -13.66
N GLU A 39 -17.71 -8.36 -13.89
CA GLU A 39 -17.81 -9.65 -14.57
C GLU A 39 -17.46 -9.55 -16.07
N GLU A 40 -17.61 -8.38 -16.66
CA GLU A 40 -17.28 -8.13 -18.06
C GLU A 40 -15.82 -7.72 -18.27
N ALA A 41 -15.13 -7.32 -17.21
CA ALA A 41 -13.75 -6.82 -17.29
C ALA A 41 -12.77 -7.98 -17.44
N CYS A 42 -12.03 -7.99 -18.54
CA CYS A 42 -11.12 -9.12 -18.87
C CYS A 42 -9.73 -8.69 -19.29
N UNK A 43 -8.51 -9.21 -18.92
CA UNK A 43 -7.37 -8.99 -19.24
C UNK A 43 -7.01 -10.03 -20.02
N PRO A 44 -6.30 -9.95 -21.06
CA PRO A 44 -5.78 -11.05 -21.89
C PRO A 44 -4.78 -11.94 -21.16
N LEU A 45 -4.76 -13.22 -21.45
CA LEU A 45 -3.82 -14.17 -20.87
C LEU A 45 -2.37 -13.84 -21.18
N ASN A 46 -2.13 -13.21 -22.32
CA ASN A 46 -0.77 -12.83 -22.75
C ASN A 46 -0.37 -11.44 -22.27
N ASP A 47 -1.10 -10.86 -21.30
CA ASP A 47 -0.72 -9.58 -20.70
C ASP A 47 0.59 -9.72 -19.94
N ARG A 48 1.50 -8.77 -20.12
CA ARG A 48 2.83 -8.78 -19.49
C ARG A 48 2.75 -8.71 -17.96
N GLY A 49 1.71 -8.09 -17.42
CA GLY A 49 1.47 -8.09 -15.96
C GLY A 49 1.18 -9.50 -15.47
N VAL A 50 0.46 -10.31 -16.26
CA VAL A 50 0.18 -11.73 -15.92
C VAL A 50 1.43 -12.57 -16.08
N LEU A 51 2.14 -12.43 -17.20
CA LEU A 51 3.28 -13.29 -17.54
C LEU A 51 4.55 -12.99 -16.72
N PHE A 52 4.79 -11.72 -16.36
CA PHE A 52 6.08 -11.28 -15.81
C PHE A 52 5.96 -10.39 -14.57
N GLY A 53 4.74 -10.03 -14.16
CA GLY A 53 4.56 -9.00 -13.15
C GLY A 53 4.97 -7.60 -13.66
N ASP A 54 5.05 -7.42 -14.98
CA ASP A 54 5.44 -6.14 -15.62
C ASP A 54 4.29 -5.15 -15.48
N GLY A 55 4.32 -4.40 -14.40
CA GLY A 55 3.28 -3.44 -14.08
C GLY A 55 3.46 -2.84 -12.70
N LEU A 56 2.58 -1.92 -12.38
CA LEU A 56 2.61 -1.11 -11.16
C LEU A 56 1.21 -1.00 -10.59
N PHE A 57 1.13 -0.66 -9.31
CA PHE A 57 -0.17 -0.34 -8.71
C PHE A 57 -0.05 0.78 -7.70
N GLU A 58 -1.19 1.40 -7.41
CA GLU A 58 -1.32 2.31 -6.28
C GLU A 58 -2.50 1.85 -5.42
N THR A 59 -2.39 2.12 -4.13
CA THR A 59 -3.49 1.97 -3.19
C THR A 59 -3.72 3.35 -2.57
N ILE A 60 -4.95 3.83 -2.68
CA ILE A 60 -5.34 5.16 -2.19
C ILE A 60 -6.54 4.98 -1.27
N ARG A 61 -6.54 5.66 -0.14
CA ARG A 61 -7.72 5.73 0.72
C ARG A 61 -8.51 6.97 0.34
N ALA A 62 -9.77 6.78 0.03
CA ALA A 62 -10.69 7.90 -0.16
C ALA A 62 -11.52 8.03 1.13
N TYR A 63 -11.31 9.12 1.83
CA TYR A 63 -12.05 9.40 3.06
C TYR A 63 -13.38 10.04 2.67
N ARG A 64 -14.47 9.35 2.94
CA ARG A 64 -15.82 9.82 2.59
C ARG A 64 -15.91 10.27 1.11
N GLY A 65 -15.22 9.51 0.24
CA GLY A 65 -15.20 9.75 -1.20
C GLY A 65 -14.12 10.69 -1.71
N SER A 66 -13.34 11.35 -0.83
CA SER A 66 -12.23 12.24 -1.22
C SER A 66 -10.92 11.48 -1.19
N PRO A 67 -10.29 11.22 -2.34
CA PRO A 67 -9.00 10.49 -2.37
C PRO A 67 -7.89 11.34 -1.74
N PHE A 68 -7.31 10.85 -0.65
CA PHE A 68 -6.28 11.59 0.10
C PHE A 68 -4.96 11.58 -0.67
N ARG A 69 -4.43 12.78 -0.95
CA ARG A 69 -3.15 12.98 -1.65
C ARG A 69 -3.06 12.24 -2.99
N LEU A 70 -4.14 12.26 -3.75
CA LEU A 70 -4.20 11.63 -5.06
C LEU A 70 -3.04 12.07 -5.96
N ASP A 71 -2.72 13.36 -5.95
CA ASP A 71 -1.63 13.94 -6.72
C ASP A 71 -0.28 13.25 -6.44
N ARG A 72 0.02 12.99 -5.16
CA ARG A 72 1.27 12.32 -4.76
C ARG A 72 1.29 10.86 -5.21
N HIS A 73 0.16 10.17 -5.07
CA HIS A 73 0.02 8.80 -5.55
C HIS A 73 0.22 8.73 -7.07
N LEU A 74 -0.40 9.64 -7.83
CA LEU A 74 -0.25 9.66 -9.28
C LEU A 74 1.17 10.03 -9.72
N ALA A 75 1.82 10.96 -9.01
CA ALA A 75 3.22 11.30 -9.27
C ALA A 75 4.11 10.06 -9.08
N ARG A 76 3.92 9.30 -8.00
CA ARG A 76 4.69 8.07 -7.75
C ARG A 76 4.40 7.00 -8.80
N LEU A 77 3.13 6.83 -9.21
CA LEU A 77 2.77 5.91 -10.28
C LEU A 77 3.49 6.28 -11.59
N ARG A 78 3.48 7.56 -11.95
CA ARG A 78 4.13 8.03 -13.19
C ARG A 78 5.65 7.85 -13.14
N GLU A 79 6.27 8.06 -11.97
CA GLU A 79 7.69 7.78 -11.80
C GLU A 79 7.98 6.28 -11.99
N GLY A 80 7.15 5.41 -11.43
CA GLY A 80 7.27 3.97 -11.67
C GLY A 80 7.11 3.63 -13.16
N CYS A 81 6.14 4.25 -13.82
CA CYS A 81 5.93 4.07 -15.27
C CYS A 81 7.18 4.48 -16.05
N ARG A 82 7.83 5.59 -15.67
CA ARG A 82 9.07 6.04 -16.31
C ARG A 82 10.18 4.98 -16.15
N VAL A 83 10.33 4.41 -14.95
CA VAL A 83 11.33 3.36 -14.68
C VAL A 83 11.05 2.11 -15.53
N LEU A 84 9.78 1.70 -15.64
CA LEU A 84 9.39 0.51 -16.42
C LEU A 84 9.13 0.82 -17.89
N ARG A 85 9.34 2.07 -18.32
CA ARG A 85 9.11 2.53 -19.71
C ARG A 85 7.67 2.27 -20.18
N ILE A 86 6.71 2.45 -19.30
CA ILE A 86 5.28 2.38 -19.63
C ILE A 86 4.80 3.79 -19.95
N SER A 87 4.15 3.98 -21.09
CA SER A 87 3.60 5.27 -21.51
C SER A 87 2.16 5.09 -22.01
N GLY A 88 1.37 6.17 -22.02
CA GLY A 88 0.01 6.12 -22.53
C GLY A 88 -1.03 5.75 -21.47
N ILE A 89 -0.75 5.94 -20.19
CA ILE A 89 -1.77 5.79 -19.14
C ILE A 89 -2.66 7.05 -19.11
N PRO A 90 -3.90 6.94 -18.59
CA PRO A 90 -4.84 8.08 -18.58
C PRO A 90 -4.30 9.32 -17.88
N GLY A 91 -4.87 10.47 -18.20
CA GLY A 91 -4.56 11.74 -17.51
C GLY A 91 -5.04 11.73 -16.08
N ASN A 92 -4.50 12.65 -15.26
CA ASN A 92 -4.86 12.71 -13.85
C ASN A 92 -6.35 12.99 -13.66
N ASP A 93 -6.89 13.92 -14.46
CA ASP A 93 -8.31 14.30 -14.37
C ASP A 93 -9.21 13.10 -14.70
N GLU A 94 -8.88 12.33 -15.74
CA GLU A 94 -9.64 11.14 -16.12
C GLU A 94 -9.62 10.09 -15.00
N ILE A 95 -8.45 9.91 -14.38
CA ILE A 95 -8.30 8.95 -13.26
C ILE A 95 -9.18 9.41 -12.08
N GLU A 96 -9.12 10.67 -11.73
CA GLU A 96 -9.90 11.23 -10.62
C GLU A 96 -11.40 11.12 -10.88
N GLU A 97 -11.85 11.49 -12.08
CA GLU A 97 -13.27 11.35 -12.48
C GLU A 97 -13.73 9.89 -12.38
N ALA A 98 -12.90 8.94 -12.84
CA ALA A 98 -13.23 7.52 -12.76
C ALA A 98 -13.31 7.03 -11.32
N ILE A 99 -12.40 7.50 -10.43
CA ILE A 99 -12.44 7.14 -9.00
C ILE A 99 -13.77 7.63 -8.40
N HIS A 100 -14.14 8.89 -8.65
CA HIS A 100 -15.39 9.45 -8.11
C HIS A 100 -16.63 8.73 -8.65
N ALA A 101 -16.64 8.38 -9.95
CA ALA A 101 -17.74 7.63 -10.54
C ALA A 101 -17.87 6.24 -9.89
N LEU A 102 -16.75 5.52 -9.77
CA LEU A 102 -16.74 4.20 -9.13
C LEU A 102 -17.11 4.28 -7.65
N TYR A 103 -16.70 5.34 -6.95
CA TYR A 103 -17.07 5.53 -5.55
C TYR A 103 -18.61 5.64 -5.41
N ARG A 104 -19.26 6.44 -6.26
CA ARG A 104 -20.73 6.61 -6.23
C ARG A 104 -21.44 5.28 -6.49
N GLU A 105 -20.93 4.47 -7.44
CA GLU A 105 -21.56 3.21 -7.82
C GLU A 105 -21.34 2.10 -6.78
N ASN A 106 -20.10 1.97 -6.28
CA ASN A 106 -19.69 0.79 -5.50
C ASN A 106 -19.76 1.00 -3.98
N VAL A 107 -19.68 2.25 -3.51
CA VAL A 107 -19.52 2.55 -2.07
C VAL A 107 -20.65 3.46 -1.58
N GLY A 108 -20.77 4.64 -2.15
CA GLY A 108 -21.79 5.61 -1.83
C GLY A 108 -21.56 6.35 -0.52
N GLU A 109 -21.16 5.69 0.55
CA GLU A 109 -20.96 6.29 1.86
C GLU A 109 -19.79 5.63 2.60
N GLY A 110 -19.04 6.43 3.37
CA GLY A 110 -17.90 5.95 4.15
C GLY A 110 -16.59 5.97 3.37
N ASP A 111 -15.58 5.36 3.94
CA ASP A 111 -14.26 5.35 3.33
C ASP A 111 -14.13 4.25 2.28
N ALA A 112 -13.29 4.50 1.30
CA ALA A 112 -13.08 3.56 0.20
C ALA A 112 -11.60 3.18 0.03
N TYR A 113 -11.40 1.94 -0.36
CA TYR A 113 -10.14 1.41 -0.88
C TYR A 113 -10.16 1.61 -2.39
N VAL A 114 -9.19 2.35 -2.91
CA VAL A 114 -9.02 2.58 -4.34
C VAL A 114 -7.74 1.88 -4.76
N ARG A 115 -7.82 1.03 -5.78
CA ARG A 115 -6.64 0.40 -6.37
C ARG A 115 -6.56 0.78 -7.84
N LEU A 116 -5.46 1.44 -8.20
CA LEU A 116 -5.07 1.69 -9.59
C LEU A 116 -4.06 0.60 -9.96
N THR A 117 -4.18 0.04 -11.16
CA THR A 117 -3.19 -0.93 -11.66
C THR A 117 -2.89 -0.63 -13.12
N VAL A 118 -1.61 -0.66 -13.47
CA VAL A 118 -1.16 -0.56 -14.87
C VAL A 118 -0.28 -1.76 -15.18
N THR A 119 -0.45 -2.34 -16.37
CA THR A 119 0.43 -3.41 -16.85
C THR A 119 1.15 -2.96 -18.13
N GLY A 120 2.17 -3.70 -18.52
CA GLY A 120 2.90 -3.46 -19.76
C GLY A 120 2.12 -3.81 -21.03
N GLY A 121 0.86 -4.22 -20.90
CA GLY A 121 0.03 -4.58 -22.07
C GLY A 121 0.36 -5.95 -22.65
N ASP A 122 -0.10 -6.19 -23.86
CA ASP A 122 0.03 -7.51 -24.50
C ASP A 122 1.49 -7.83 -24.82
N PHE A 123 1.90 -9.07 -24.57
CA PHE A 123 3.24 -9.56 -24.88
C PHE A 123 3.41 -9.69 -26.40
N ASP A 124 4.34 -8.95 -26.95
CA ASP A 124 4.66 -8.89 -28.38
C ASP A 124 5.85 -9.78 -28.78
N GLY A 125 6.31 -10.64 -27.87
CA GLY A 125 7.49 -11.48 -28.09
C GLY A 125 8.76 -10.88 -27.49
N THR A 126 8.74 -9.61 -27.10
CA THR A 126 9.91 -8.88 -26.58
C THR A 126 10.06 -9.08 -25.07
N ARG A 127 11.21 -9.59 -24.63
CA ARG A 127 11.48 -9.87 -23.22
C ARG A 127 12.32 -8.78 -22.53
N ASN A 128 12.19 -7.56 -22.98
CA ASN A 128 12.80 -6.40 -22.32
C ASN A 128 11.72 -5.33 -22.11
N LEU A 129 12.09 -4.16 -21.60
CA LEU A 129 11.13 -3.09 -21.29
C LEU A 129 10.72 -2.26 -22.50
N THR A 130 11.33 -2.48 -23.66
CA THR A 130 10.91 -1.83 -24.91
C THR A 130 9.77 -2.68 -25.51
N ARG A 131 8.58 -2.12 -25.52
CA ARG A 131 7.37 -2.83 -25.96
C ARG A 131 6.60 -2.01 -27.01
N SER A 132 5.84 -2.68 -27.84
CA SER A 132 5.01 -2.03 -28.87
C SER A 132 3.54 -1.95 -28.47
N SER A 133 3.12 -2.73 -27.48
CA SER A 133 1.73 -2.76 -27.03
C SER A 133 1.41 -1.56 -26.12
N ALA A 134 0.15 -1.12 -26.19
CA ALA A 134 -0.38 -0.13 -25.26
C ALA A 134 -0.52 -0.78 -23.85
N PRO A 135 -0.31 -0.01 -22.79
CA PRO A 135 -0.54 -0.54 -21.44
C PRO A 135 -2.01 -0.83 -21.22
N ARG A 136 -2.31 -1.67 -20.22
CA ARG A 136 -3.65 -1.79 -19.65
C ARG A 136 -3.70 -0.96 -18.39
N PHE A 137 -4.80 -0.27 -18.17
CA PHE A 137 -5.00 0.53 -16.96
C PHE A 137 -6.39 0.25 -16.39
N PHE A 138 -6.44 -0.14 -15.11
CA PHE A 138 -7.74 -0.38 -14.50
C PHE A 138 -7.79 0.17 -13.06
N ILE A 139 -9.01 0.50 -12.64
CA ILE A 139 -9.30 1.03 -11.31
C ILE A 139 -10.39 0.19 -10.66
N MET A 140 -10.15 -0.20 -9.41
CA MET A 140 -11.17 -0.82 -8.56
C MET A 140 -11.39 0.08 -7.34
N VAL A 141 -12.65 0.29 -6.99
CA VAL A 141 -13.05 1.05 -5.79
C VAL A 141 -14.04 0.20 -5.01
N LYS A 142 -13.77 0.00 -3.70
CA LYS A 142 -14.64 -0.78 -2.84
C LYS A 142 -14.65 -0.18 -1.43
N PRO A 143 -15.65 -0.50 -0.60
CA PRO A 143 -15.61 -0.04 0.80
C PRO A 143 -14.30 -0.46 1.47
N LEU A 144 -13.74 0.41 2.29
CA LEU A 144 -12.51 0.10 3.03
C LEU A 144 -12.88 -0.63 4.32
N GLU A 145 -12.36 -1.85 4.46
CA GLU A 145 -12.43 -2.58 5.72
C GLU A 145 -11.28 -2.08 6.60
N GLY A 146 -11.61 -1.55 7.77
CA GLY A 146 -10.60 -1.02 8.69
C GLY A 146 -9.78 -2.12 9.36
N TYR A 147 -8.71 -1.71 9.99
CA TYR A 147 -7.90 -2.60 10.82
C TYR A 147 -8.55 -2.76 12.20
N PRO A 148 -8.28 -3.87 12.91
CA PRO A 148 -8.82 -4.06 14.25
C PRO A 148 -8.49 -2.86 15.16
N PRO A 149 -9.47 -2.33 15.91
CA PRO A 149 -9.22 -1.17 16.80
C PRO A 149 -8.07 -1.39 17.78
N GLU A 150 -7.86 -2.64 18.22
CA GLU A 150 -6.77 -2.97 19.12
C GLU A 150 -5.39 -2.72 18.54
N PHE A 151 -5.24 -2.70 17.21
CA PHE A 151 -3.96 -2.35 16.57
C PHE A 151 -3.55 -0.92 16.92
N TYR A 152 -4.53 -0.02 17.02
CA TYR A 152 -4.27 1.38 17.34
C TYR A 152 -4.12 1.63 18.84
N GLY A 153 -4.85 0.87 19.66
CA GLY A 153 -4.86 1.06 21.12
C GLY A 153 -3.79 0.28 21.88
N ARG A 154 -3.35 -0.86 21.34
CA ARG A 154 -2.37 -1.73 22.00
C ARG A 154 -1.11 -1.94 21.18
N GLY A 155 -1.16 -1.62 19.90
CA GLY A 155 -0.06 -1.84 18.98
C GLY A 155 0.03 -3.27 18.49
N VAL A 156 0.73 -3.45 17.37
CA VAL A 156 0.93 -4.75 16.73
C VAL A 156 2.21 -5.42 17.19
N ARG A 157 2.26 -6.74 17.03
CA ARG A 157 3.46 -7.56 17.22
C ARG A 157 4.02 -7.86 15.83
N VAL A 158 5.30 -7.57 15.64
CA VAL A 158 5.95 -7.80 14.35
C VAL A 158 7.12 -8.76 14.49
N THR A 159 7.47 -9.41 13.37
CA THR A 159 8.61 -10.32 13.32
C THR A 159 9.50 -9.97 12.12
N VAL A 160 10.79 -10.22 12.23
CA VAL A 160 11.70 -10.01 11.11
C VAL A 160 11.57 -11.18 10.13
N SER A 161 11.28 -10.85 8.87
CA SER A 161 11.14 -11.84 7.79
C SER A 161 12.49 -12.46 7.42
N SER A 162 12.45 -13.70 6.95
CA SER A 162 13.59 -14.36 6.34
C SER A 162 13.97 -13.70 5.00
N VAL A 163 13.04 -13.03 4.36
CA VAL A 163 13.25 -12.33 3.08
C VAL A 163 14.04 -11.03 3.32
N ARG A 164 14.99 -10.74 2.45
CA ARG A 164 15.78 -9.48 2.52
C ARG A 164 15.41 -8.57 1.34
N ARG A 165 15.17 -7.29 1.62
CA ARG A 165 14.94 -6.29 0.56
C ARG A 165 16.26 -6.01 -0.15
N ASN A 166 16.23 -6.06 -1.47
CA ASN A 166 17.42 -5.75 -2.28
C ASN A 166 17.50 -4.22 -2.44
N SER A 167 18.36 -3.58 -1.64
CA SER A 167 18.53 -2.12 -1.66
C SER A 167 19.08 -1.60 -3.00
N ARG A 168 19.70 -2.47 -3.79
CA ARG A 168 20.29 -2.10 -5.10
C ARG A 168 19.31 -2.29 -6.25
N SER A 169 18.16 -2.91 -6.02
CA SER A 169 17.16 -3.11 -7.07
C SER A 169 16.34 -1.82 -7.26
N PRO A 170 16.23 -1.30 -8.50
CA PRO A 170 15.33 -0.17 -8.74
C PRO A 170 13.87 -0.53 -8.45
N LEU A 171 13.52 -1.83 -8.49
CA LEU A 171 12.16 -2.30 -8.23
C LEU A 171 11.75 -2.11 -6.76
N SER A 172 12.71 -2.04 -5.84
CA SER A 172 12.42 -1.80 -4.42
C SER A 172 11.84 -0.40 -4.16
N ARG A 173 12.11 0.54 -5.06
CA ARG A 173 11.71 1.95 -4.91
C ARG A 173 10.44 2.32 -5.67
N ILE A 174 9.87 1.36 -6.44
CA ILE A 174 8.63 1.58 -7.19
C ILE A 174 7.60 0.52 -6.77
N LYS A 175 6.32 0.83 -6.96
CA LYS A 175 5.23 -0.02 -6.47
C LYS A 175 4.81 -1.01 -7.55
N THR A 176 5.67 -2.05 -7.76
CA THR A 176 5.48 -3.04 -8.83
C THR A 176 4.43 -4.08 -8.47
N ASN A 177 3.90 -4.75 -9.51
CA ASN A 177 3.01 -5.92 -9.35
C ASN A 177 3.78 -7.16 -8.89
N ASN A 178 5.12 -7.10 -8.76
CA ASN A 178 5.94 -8.19 -8.22
C ASN A 178 5.81 -8.18 -6.68
N TYR A 179 4.71 -8.70 -6.18
CA TYR A 179 4.30 -8.52 -4.78
C TYR A 179 4.40 -9.80 -3.94
N LEU A 180 5.09 -10.82 -4.47
CA LEU A 180 5.21 -12.11 -3.77
C LEU A 180 6.06 -12.01 -2.48
N GLU A 181 7.13 -11.21 -2.48
CA GLU A 181 7.95 -11.04 -1.27
C GLU A 181 7.14 -10.49 -0.09
N PRO A 182 6.36 -9.39 -0.25
CA PRO A 182 5.46 -8.92 0.82
C PRO A 182 4.44 -9.98 1.27
N LEU A 183 3.82 -10.70 0.34
CA LEU A 183 2.84 -11.73 0.67
C LEU A 183 3.49 -12.90 1.44
N TYR A 184 4.68 -13.32 1.01
CA TYR A 184 5.44 -14.38 1.67
C TYR A 184 5.80 -13.97 3.10
N ALA A 185 6.34 -12.76 3.27
CA ALA A 185 6.72 -12.25 4.59
C ALA A 185 5.50 -12.15 5.52
N LYS A 186 4.37 -11.71 4.97
CA LYS A 186 3.12 -11.62 5.75
C LYS A 186 2.63 -13.00 6.19
N GLN A 187 2.72 -13.99 5.30
CA GLN A 187 2.36 -15.37 5.64
C GLN A 187 3.32 -15.93 6.71
N GLU A 188 4.63 -15.70 6.55
CA GLU A 188 5.64 -16.11 7.53
C GLU A 188 5.33 -15.53 8.92
N ALA A 189 4.94 -14.26 8.99
CA ALA A 189 4.54 -13.61 10.24
C ALA A 189 3.28 -14.29 10.84
N ALA A 190 2.28 -14.51 10.01
CA ALA A 190 1.02 -15.13 10.44
C ALA A 190 1.26 -16.55 10.98
N ASP A 191 2.09 -17.35 10.29
CA ASP A 191 2.42 -18.73 10.70
C ASP A 191 3.13 -18.74 12.07
N ARG A 192 3.85 -17.67 12.40
CA ARG A 192 4.55 -17.50 13.67
C ARG A 192 3.72 -16.79 14.73
N GLY A 193 2.44 -16.43 14.43
CA GLY A 193 1.53 -15.78 15.37
C GLY A 193 1.78 -14.28 15.55
N TYR A 194 2.38 -13.62 14.56
CA TYR A 194 2.61 -12.17 14.56
C TYR A 194 1.63 -11.46 13.62
N ASP A 195 1.43 -10.17 13.84
CA ASP A 195 0.45 -9.37 13.08
C ASP A 195 1.03 -8.88 11.74
N ASP A 196 2.35 -8.67 11.67
CA ASP A 196 3.00 -8.21 10.44
C ASP A 196 4.49 -8.59 10.46
N ALA A 197 5.16 -8.42 9.31
CA ALA A 197 6.58 -8.69 9.14
C ALA A 197 7.35 -7.41 8.85
N LEU A 198 8.61 -7.39 9.29
CA LEU A 198 9.58 -6.34 8.95
C LEU A 198 10.65 -6.94 8.04
N PHE A 199 11.09 -6.18 7.05
CA PHE A 199 12.22 -6.53 6.22
C PHE A 199 13.50 -5.87 6.73
N LEU A 200 14.55 -6.63 6.79
CA LEU A 200 15.91 -6.08 6.71
C LEU A 200 16.32 -6.07 5.24
N ASN A 201 17.26 -5.21 4.88
CA ASN A 201 17.82 -5.23 3.53
C ASN A 201 19.02 -6.18 3.45
N THR A 202 19.60 -6.30 2.26
CA THR A 202 20.73 -7.20 2.01
C THR A 202 21.99 -6.80 2.78
N GLU A 203 22.06 -5.56 3.26
CA GLU A 203 23.18 -5.07 4.09
C GLU A 203 22.93 -5.26 5.59
N GLY A 204 21.74 -5.73 5.97
CA GLY A 204 21.38 -5.98 7.37
C GLY A 204 20.70 -4.84 8.08
N TYR A 205 20.42 -3.73 7.39
CA TYR A 205 19.70 -2.60 7.98
C TYR A 205 18.20 -2.79 7.90
N LEU A 206 17.47 -2.19 8.82
CA LEU A 206 16.01 -2.10 8.76
C LEU A 206 15.58 -1.44 7.45
N ALA A 207 14.55 -1.98 6.83
CA ALA A 207 13.98 -1.39 5.61
C ALA A 207 12.54 -0.94 5.86
N GLU A 208 11.58 -1.84 5.80
CA GLU A 208 10.16 -1.45 5.89
C GLU A 208 9.33 -2.65 6.38
N GLY A 209 8.04 -2.43 6.60
CA GLY A 209 7.11 -3.52 6.89
C GLY A 209 6.68 -4.25 5.62
N SER A 210 5.85 -5.29 5.75
CA SER A 210 5.43 -6.07 4.58
C SER A 210 4.70 -5.20 3.55
N THR A 211 3.88 -4.25 4.00
CA THR A 211 3.12 -3.33 3.14
C THR A 211 3.13 -1.90 3.71
N SER A 212 4.14 -1.55 4.50
CA SER A 212 4.19 -0.32 5.29
C SER A 212 5.63 0.17 5.43
N ASN A 213 5.80 1.45 5.79
CA ASN A 213 7.12 1.95 6.18
C ASN A 213 7.25 1.89 7.70
N LEU A 214 8.49 1.87 8.18
CA LEU A 214 8.83 1.73 9.60
C LEU A 214 9.36 3.04 10.17
N PHE A 215 8.94 3.37 11.36
CA PHE A 215 9.47 4.46 12.18
C PHE A 215 9.80 3.94 13.56
N LEU A 216 10.82 4.54 14.18
CA LEU A 216 11.16 4.31 15.59
C LEU A 216 11.41 5.66 16.27
N VAL A 217 11.25 5.72 17.58
CA VAL A 217 11.48 6.93 18.37
C VAL A 217 12.52 6.62 19.43
N SER A 218 13.60 7.36 19.42
CA SER A 218 14.69 7.23 20.40
C SER A 218 15.13 8.60 20.89
N GLY A 219 15.09 8.80 22.19
CA GLY A 219 15.48 10.08 22.81
C GLY A 219 14.67 11.25 22.27
N GLY A 220 13.41 11.04 21.96
CA GLY A 220 12.52 12.07 21.42
C GLY A 220 12.69 12.35 19.93
N THR A 221 13.63 11.70 19.25
CA THR A 221 13.86 11.84 17.80
C THR A 221 13.10 10.74 17.04
N VAL A 222 12.33 11.15 16.04
CA VAL A 222 11.61 10.24 15.13
C VAL A 222 12.60 9.81 14.04
N LYS A 223 12.76 8.52 13.85
CA LYS A 223 13.74 7.95 12.90
C LYS A 223 13.05 7.01 11.94
N THR A 224 13.47 7.05 10.67
CA THR A 224 12.92 6.14 9.66
C THR A 224 14.04 5.72 8.70
N PRO A 225 14.00 4.47 8.21
CA PRO A 225 15.01 4.05 7.23
C PRO A 225 15.09 4.97 6.02
N HIS A 226 16.33 5.27 5.61
CA HIS A 226 16.62 6.08 4.42
C HIS A 226 16.16 5.34 3.17
N ALA A 227 15.84 6.09 2.11
CA ALA A 227 15.42 5.51 0.83
C ALA A 227 16.43 4.48 0.28
N ASP A 228 17.72 4.70 0.54
CA ASP A 228 18.79 3.79 0.09
C ASP A 228 18.78 2.44 0.80
N CYS A 229 17.95 2.26 1.83
CA CYS A 229 17.72 0.93 2.40
C CYS A 229 16.88 0.03 1.47
N GLY A 230 16.37 0.56 0.36
CA GLY A 230 15.56 -0.21 -0.59
C GLY A 230 14.09 -0.24 -0.18
N ILE A 231 13.58 0.87 0.27
CA ILE A 231 12.18 1.01 0.70
C ILE A 231 11.35 1.70 -0.38
N LEU A 232 10.04 1.49 -0.32
CA LEU A 232 9.10 2.28 -1.10
C LEU A 232 8.95 3.66 -0.46
N PRO A 233 9.06 4.77 -1.23
CA PRO A 233 8.79 6.12 -0.68
C PRO A 233 7.28 6.27 -0.43
N GLY A 234 6.85 5.97 0.79
CA GLY A 234 5.44 5.93 1.17
C GLY A 234 4.81 7.31 1.29
N ILE A 235 3.57 7.46 0.82
CA ILE A 235 2.85 8.73 0.90
C ILE A 235 2.51 9.05 2.37
N THR A 236 2.13 8.05 3.15
CA THR A 236 1.91 8.23 4.59
C THR A 236 3.22 8.54 5.32
N ARG A 237 4.35 7.90 4.90
CA ARG A 237 5.67 8.20 5.44
C ARG A 237 6.03 9.68 5.20
N GLU A 238 5.82 10.16 3.98
CA GLU A 238 6.04 11.57 3.62
C GLU A 238 5.23 12.50 4.54
N ALA A 239 3.92 12.21 4.68
CA ALA A 239 3.04 13.00 5.54
C ALA A 239 3.53 13.04 7.00
N VAL A 240 4.01 11.91 7.53
CA VAL A 240 4.54 11.86 8.90
C VAL A 240 5.79 12.73 9.04
N LEU A 241 6.68 12.73 8.06
CA LEU A 241 7.88 13.58 8.11
C LEU A 241 7.51 15.07 8.03
N GLU A 242 6.52 15.43 7.21
CA GLU A 242 5.98 16.80 7.16
C GLU A 242 5.40 17.19 8.53
N LEU A 243 4.61 16.31 9.13
CA LEU A 243 4.01 16.55 10.45
C LEU A 243 5.08 16.70 11.54
N CYS A 244 6.16 15.93 11.47
CA CYS A 244 7.28 16.11 12.41
C CYS A 244 7.83 17.53 12.33
N ALA A 245 8.05 18.04 11.12
CA ALA A 245 8.56 19.39 10.91
C ALA A 245 7.57 20.44 11.47
N GLU A 246 6.27 20.28 11.17
CA GLU A 246 5.23 21.22 11.64
C GLU A 246 5.10 21.23 13.16
N LEU A 247 5.26 20.07 13.79
CA LEU A 247 5.11 19.91 15.24
C LEU A 247 6.41 20.20 16.01
N GLY A 248 7.51 20.50 15.31
CA GLY A 248 8.81 20.71 15.92
C GLY A 248 9.40 19.44 16.55
N LEU A 249 9.03 18.28 16.01
CA LEU A 249 9.60 17.00 16.44
C LEU A 249 10.87 16.72 15.62
N PRO A 250 12.04 16.50 16.27
CA PRO A 250 13.23 16.14 15.48
C PRO A 250 12.96 14.86 14.71
N ALA A 251 13.31 14.85 13.43
CA ALA A 251 13.13 13.67 12.59
C ALA A 251 14.35 13.46 11.71
N GLU A 252 14.74 12.20 11.50
CA GLU A 252 15.89 11.89 10.65
C GLU A 252 15.66 10.59 9.86
N GLU A 253 16.24 10.56 8.67
CA GLU A 253 16.29 9.38 7.82
C GLU A 253 17.70 8.79 7.92
N GLY A 254 17.81 7.48 8.16
CA GLY A 254 19.13 6.88 8.39
C GLY A 254 19.18 5.38 8.15
N PHE A 255 20.31 4.81 8.52
CA PHE A 255 20.57 3.37 8.41
C PHE A 255 20.57 2.80 9.83
N TYR A 256 19.55 2.03 10.16
CA TYR A 256 19.32 1.54 11.53
C TYR A 256 19.37 0.02 11.54
N ALA A 257 19.97 -0.54 12.57
CA ALA A 257 20.01 -1.98 12.77
C ALA A 257 18.78 -2.45 13.56
N LEU A 258 18.56 -3.74 13.62
CA LEU A 258 17.47 -4.31 14.42
C LEU A 258 17.63 -3.94 15.91
N GLU A 259 18.85 -3.84 16.37
CA GLU A 259 19.17 -3.44 17.76
C GLU A 259 18.71 -2.02 18.07
N ASP A 260 18.77 -1.11 17.08
CA ASP A 260 18.27 0.26 17.26
C ASP A 260 16.76 0.26 17.48
N LEU A 261 16.04 -0.60 16.75
CA LEU A 261 14.59 -0.74 16.94
C LEU A 261 14.27 -1.34 18.30
N LYS A 262 15.01 -2.35 18.73
CA LYS A 262 14.81 -2.97 20.06
C LYS A 262 15.14 -2.02 21.20
N ALA A 263 16.05 -1.09 20.99
CA ALA A 263 16.42 -0.07 21.99
C ALA A 263 15.50 1.16 21.98
N ALA A 264 14.64 1.29 20.96
CA ALA A 264 13.73 2.44 20.83
C ALA A 264 12.65 2.41 21.91
N GLU A 265 12.20 3.60 22.33
CA GLU A 265 11.07 3.71 23.25
C GLU A 265 9.75 3.43 22.57
N GLU A 266 9.61 3.88 21.32
CA GLU A 266 8.38 3.69 20.54
C GLU A 266 8.74 3.29 19.11
N ALA A 267 7.80 2.62 18.43
CA ALA A 267 7.91 2.34 17.00
C ALA A 267 6.52 2.27 16.41
N PHE A 268 6.42 2.52 15.11
CA PHE A 268 5.13 2.45 14.41
C PHE A 268 5.34 2.18 12.91
N LEU A 269 4.29 1.68 12.31
CA LEU A 269 4.19 1.46 10.86
C LEU A 269 3.31 2.55 10.25
N THR A 270 3.60 2.91 8.99
CA THR A 270 2.77 3.86 8.23
C THR A 270 2.34 3.23 6.91
N MET A 271 1.07 3.38 6.60
CA MET A 271 0.51 2.84 5.36
C MET A 271 -0.79 3.57 5.00
N THR A 272 -1.12 3.63 3.74
CA THR A 272 -2.29 4.38 3.24
C THR A 272 -3.60 3.94 3.90
N THR A 273 -3.83 2.62 3.99
CA THR A 273 -5.11 2.11 4.48
C THR A 273 -5.22 2.11 6.00
N GLY A 274 -4.08 1.98 6.69
CA GLY A 274 -4.04 1.88 8.16
C GLY A 274 -3.50 3.12 8.87
N GLU A 275 -3.07 4.14 8.11
CA GLU A 275 -2.51 5.37 8.68
C GLU A 275 -1.25 5.09 9.49
N ILE A 276 -1.28 5.30 10.80
CA ILE A 276 -0.17 5.06 11.73
C ILE A 276 -0.58 3.96 12.70
N ILE A 277 0.14 2.84 12.70
CA ILE A 277 -0.15 1.70 13.58
C ILE A 277 1.05 1.49 14.50
N PRO A 278 0.87 1.63 15.83
CA PRO A 278 1.98 1.44 16.78
C PRO A 278 2.49 -0.01 16.77
N ILE A 279 3.79 -0.18 17.05
CA ILE A 279 4.41 -1.49 17.29
C ILE A 279 4.70 -1.60 18.78
N ARG A 280 4.26 -2.72 19.41
CA ARG A 280 4.56 -2.96 20.82
C ARG A 280 5.66 -4.01 21.05
N GLU A 281 5.91 -4.86 20.03
CA GLU A 281 6.80 -6.01 20.22
C GLU A 281 7.43 -6.41 18.89
N VAL A 282 8.71 -6.76 18.92
CA VAL A 282 9.49 -7.26 17.77
C VAL A 282 10.16 -8.58 18.16
N ASP A 283 9.80 -9.70 17.49
CA ASP A 283 10.35 -11.04 17.74
C ASP A 283 10.32 -11.43 19.23
N GLY A 284 9.17 -11.15 19.90
CA GLY A 284 9.01 -11.45 21.32
C GLY A 284 9.64 -10.43 22.25
N PHE A 285 10.41 -9.47 21.75
CA PHE A 285 11.02 -8.41 22.54
C PHE A 285 10.05 -7.22 22.62
N ARG A 286 9.58 -6.91 23.80
CA ARG A 286 8.66 -5.77 24.03
C ARG A 286 9.46 -4.47 24.11
N LEU A 287 9.03 -3.45 23.37
CA LEU A 287 9.65 -2.13 23.43
C LEU A 287 9.48 -1.51 24.85
N SER A 288 10.43 -0.66 25.23
CA SER A 288 10.51 -0.16 26.62
C SER A 288 9.43 0.88 26.96
N GLY A 289 8.96 1.64 25.99
CA GLY A 289 7.96 2.68 26.20
C GLY A 289 6.54 2.15 26.22
N PRO A 290 5.59 3.02 26.57
CA PRO A 290 4.16 2.67 26.43
C PRO A 290 3.78 2.52 24.96
N CYS A 291 2.72 1.76 24.67
CA CYS A 291 2.26 1.58 23.31
C CYS A 291 0.75 1.86 23.22
N PRO A 292 0.33 2.84 22.44
CA PRO A 292 1.19 3.81 21.73
C PRO A 292 1.89 4.77 22.72
N GLY A 293 3.10 5.19 22.36
CA GLY A 293 3.84 6.17 23.15
C GLY A 293 3.37 7.59 22.87
N ALA A 294 3.94 8.55 23.57
CA ALA A 294 3.52 9.96 23.51
C ALA A 294 3.73 10.57 22.10
N VAL A 295 4.90 10.29 21.49
CA VAL A 295 5.22 10.82 20.16
C VAL A 295 4.31 10.18 19.12
N THR A 296 4.17 8.85 19.16
CA THR A 296 3.28 8.12 18.23
C THR A 296 1.84 8.64 18.35
N SER A 297 1.33 8.77 19.58
CA SER A 297 -0.04 9.28 19.82
C SER A 297 -0.23 10.70 19.27
N ARG A 298 0.77 11.55 19.42
CA ARG A 298 0.73 12.92 18.90
C ARG A 298 0.67 12.91 17.38
N LEU A 299 1.50 12.08 16.75
CA LEU A 299 1.50 11.94 15.29
C LEU A 299 0.19 11.33 14.76
N MET A 300 -0.37 10.36 15.47
CA MET A 300 -1.67 9.77 15.08
C MET A 300 -2.79 10.83 15.06
N ARG A 301 -2.83 11.70 16.07
CA ARG A 301 -3.81 12.79 16.11
C ARG A 301 -3.56 13.80 14.99
N ALA A 302 -2.31 14.24 14.86
CA ALA A 302 -1.94 15.22 13.83
C ALA A 302 -2.24 14.69 12.41
N TYR A 303 -2.02 13.40 12.17
CA TYR A 303 -2.35 12.79 10.87
C TYR A 303 -3.86 12.87 10.58
N ARG A 304 -4.68 12.58 11.57
CA ARG A 304 -6.14 12.69 11.40
C ARG A 304 -6.58 14.13 11.14
N ASP A 305 -5.99 15.08 11.85
CA ASP A 305 -6.28 16.52 11.64
C ASP A 305 -5.85 16.94 10.23
N LEU A 306 -4.69 16.46 9.74
CA LEU A 306 -4.21 16.71 8.39
C LEU A 306 -5.21 16.16 7.35
N VAL A 307 -5.66 14.92 7.55
CA VAL A 307 -6.66 14.32 6.65
C VAL A 307 -7.92 15.18 6.60
N GLU A 308 -8.47 15.55 7.76
CA GLU A 308 -9.70 16.37 7.82
C GLU A 308 -9.50 17.72 7.11
N THR A 309 -8.33 18.32 7.28
CA THR A 309 -8.02 19.60 6.63
C THR A 309 -7.95 19.46 5.10
N GLU A 310 -7.20 18.45 4.62
CA GLU A 310 -6.97 18.29 3.17
C GLU A 310 -8.23 17.83 2.43
N ILE A 311 -9.08 16.98 3.04
CA ILE A 311 -10.30 16.52 2.34
C ILE A 311 -11.43 17.55 2.39
N SER A 312 -11.31 18.57 3.25
CA SER A 312 -12.31 19.65 3.34
C SER A 312 -11.95 20.86 2.47
N ALA A 313 -10.75 20.88 1.92
CA ALA A 313 -10.25 21.98 1.08
C ALA A 313 -10.72 21.85 -0.37
#